data_c6f5975cf86427bf3a646458e7520e92
#
_entry.id   c6f5975cf86427bf3a646458e7520e92
#
_cell.length_a   1.000
_cell.length_b   1.000
_cell.length_c   1.000
_cell.angle_alpha   90.00
_cell.angle_beta   90.00
_cell.angle_gamma   90.00
#
_symmetry.space_group_name_H-M   'P 1'
#
loop_
_entity.id
_entity.type
_entity.pdbx_description
1 polymer ?
#
loop_
_entity_poly.entity_id
_entity_poly.type
_entity_poly.pdbx_seq_one_letter_code
_entity_poly.pdbx_strand_id
1 'polypeptide(L)'
;TISAIGKMMVPELEKEGYPKAYNSALLAATCFLGILIPPSVPGIMYALASGGKISEIWMSTIGPAFIFAVGYFVINYFRIGRHQVKPEKVNMAFSEKARQIGKSTFYAIPALLMPIIIYGAIYGGFCTVTEAGAVSCVYGILYFAVLKIINKKKIQITFWRCCAIAGASTAVIGLLNAFSAVAGKVMTLAGISSFLS
;
A
#
# COMPACT_ATOMS: atom_id res chain seq x y z
N THR A 1 -1.08 -0.01 6.45
CA THR A 1 -0.89 1.10 5.50
C THR A 1 -1.23 2.44 6.14
N ILE A 2 -2.47 2.65 6.66
CA ILE A 2 -2.90 3.92 7.31
C ILE A 2 -1.94 4.33 8.42
N SER A 3 -1.61 3.42 9.34
CA SER A 3 -0.74 3.72 10.47
C SER A 3 0.69 4.11 10.06
N ALA A 4 1.24 3.51 9.00
CA ALA A 4 2.59 3.83 8.54
C ALA A 4 2.62 5.16 7.77
N ILE A 5 1.73 5.31 6.78
CA ILE A 5 1.66 6.52 5.95
C ILE A 5 1.18 7.71 6.78
N GLY A 6 0.18 7.51 7.66
CA GLY A 6 -0.34 8.55 8.53
C GLY A 6 0.70 9.14 9.47
N LYS A 7 1.55 8.32 10.09
CA LYS A 7 2.64 8.81 10.95
C LYS A 7 3.66 9.67 10.22
N MET A 8 3.83 9.46 8.93
CA MET A 8 4.78 10.24 8.11
C MET A 8 4.13 11.48 7.50
N MET A 9 2.93 11.33 6.93
CA MET A 9 2.31 12.39 6.14
C MET A 9 1.51 13.39 6.97
N VAL A 10 0.84 12.96 8.05
CA VAL A 10 0.02 13.89 8.86
C VAL A 10 0.84 15.04 9.43
N PRO A 11 2.00 14.80 10.07
CA PRO A 11 2.83 15.90 10.59
C PRO A 11 3.34 16.83 9.51
N GLU A 12 3.62 16.31 8.31
CA GLU A 12 4.13 17.11 7.20
C GLU A 12 3.03 18.00 6.61
N LEU A 13 1.84 17.44 6.41
CA LEU A 13 0.68 18.20 5.94
C LEU A 13 0.20 19.25 6.98
N GLU A 14 0.33 18.96 8.28
CA GLU A 14 0.04 19.94 9.32
C GLU A 14 0.99 21.13 9.28
N LYS A 15 2.27 20.92 9.00
CA LYS A 15 3.25 22.00 8.83
C LYS A 15 2.91 22.89 7.63
N GLU A 16 2.36 22.31 6.56
CA GLU A 16 1.89 23.05 5.39
C GLU A 16 0.53 23.75 5.59
N GLY A 17 -0.05 23.64 6.80
CA GLY A 17 -1.27 24.36 7.16
C GLY A 17 -2.58 23.60 6.91
N TYR A 18 -2.50 22.30 6.62
CA TYR A 18 -3.71 21.48 6.47
C TYR A 18 -4.30 21.13 7.83
N PRO A 19 -5.64 21.27 8.03
CA PRO A 19 -6.29 20.87 9.26
C PRO A 19 -6.12 19.37 9.53
N LYS A 20 -5.79 19.00 10.76
CA LYS A 20 -5.57 17.61 11.17
C LYS A 20 -6.75 16.68 10.85
N ALA A 21 -7.98 17.18 11.08
CA ALA A 21 -9.19 16.43 10.78
C ALA A 21 -9.31 16.13 9.28
N TYR A 22 -8.97 17.10 8.42
CA TYR A 22 -8.97 16.92 6.98
C TYR A 22 -7.93 15.90 6.53
N ASN A 23 -6.71 15.99 7.03
CA ASN A 23 -5.63 15.06 6.72
C ASN A 23 -5.99 13.63 7.12
N SER A 24 -6.57 13.46 8.30
CA SER A 24 -7.00 12.14 8.78
C SER A 24 -8.13 11.56 7.94
N ALA A 25 -9.10 12.38 7.54
CA ALA A 25 -10.20 11.96 6.68
C ALA A 25 -9.71 11.61 5.26
N LEU A 26 -8.81 12.41 4.69
CA LEU A 26 -8.23 12.16 3.38
C LEU A 26 -7.45 10.84 3.36
N LEU A 27 -6.61 10.62 4.38
CA LEU A 27 -5.85 9.37 4.51
C LEU A 27 -6.76 8.16 4.70
N ALA A 28 -7.81 8.28 5.51
CA ALA A 28 -8.77 7.21 5.69
C ALA A 28 -9.50 6.86 4.38
N ALA A 29 -9.94 7.86 3.64
CA ALA A 29 -10.61 7.67 2.35
C ALA A 29 -9.68 7.04 1.31
N THR A 30 -8.44 7.52 1.18
CA THR A 30 -7.47 7.02 0.19
C THR A 30 -6.93 5.63 0.50
N CYS A 31 -7.05 5.15 1.75
CA CYS A 31 -6.64 3.79 2.11
C CYS A 31 -7.42 2.70 1.37
N PHE A 32 -8.64 2.99 0.93
CA PHE A 32 -9.42 2.08 0.10
C PHE A 32 -8.70 1.76 -1.22
N LEU A 33 -7.97 2.70 -1.80
CA LEU A 33 -7.15 2.48 -2.99
C LEU A 33 -6.06 1.42 -2.74
N GLY A 34 -5.52 1.35 -1.53
CA GLY A 34 -4.52 0.34 -1.16
C GLY A 34 -5.07 -1.09 -1.11
N ILE A 35 -6.39 -1.26 -1.07
CA ILE A 35 -7.06 -2.57 -1.18
C ILE A 35 -7.31 -2.91 -2.65
N LEU A 36 -7.63 -1.92 -3.48
CA LEU A 36 -7.91 -2.11 -4.91
C LEU A 36 -6.66 -2.29 -5.75
N ILE A 37 -5.61 -1.53 -5.43
CA ILE A 37 -4.36 -1.59 -6.20
C ILE A 37 -3.59 -2.86 -5.81
N PRO A 38 -3.28 -3.74 -6.76
CA PRO A 38 -2.50 -4.94 -6.48
C PRO A 38 -1.08 -4.59 -5.94
N PRO A 39 -0.41 -5.48 -5.22
CA PRO A 39 -0.87 -6.77 -4.70
C PRO A 39 -1.83 -6.59 -3.51
N SER A 40 -2.99 -7.22 -3.59
CA SER A 40 -4.09 -7.06 -2.64
C SER A 40 -4.46 -8.41 -2.02
N VAL A 41 -4.40 -8.51 -0.68
CA VAL A 41 -4.78 -9.73 0.04
C VAL A 41 -6.27 -10.06 -0.16
N PRO A 42 -7.22 -9.12 -0.07
CA PRO A 42 -8.61 -9.40 -0.37
C PRO A 42 -8.84 -9.93 -1.79
N GLY A 43 -8.08 -9.43 -2.79
CA GLY A 43 -8.12 -9.95 -4.15
C GLY A 43 -7.66 -11.41 -4.24
N ILE A 44 -6.62 -11.79 -3.49
CA ILE A 44 -6.17 -13.19 -3.40
C ILE A 44 -7.26 -14.07 -2.77
N MET A 45 -7.87 -13.61 -1.66
CA MET A 45 -8.94 -14.37 -0.99
C MET A 45 -10.17 -14.55 -1.89
N TYR A 46 -10.53 -13.52 -2.63
CA TYR A 46 -11.60 -13.61 -3.61
C TYR A 46 -11.26 -14.62 -4.73
N ALA A 47 -10.04 -14.61 -5.23
CA ALA A 47 -9.58 -15.58 -6.23
C ALA A 47 -9.69 -17.02 -5.73
N LEU A 48 -9.24 -17.27 -4.50
CA LEU A 48 -9.32 -18.60 -3.88
C LEU A 48 -10.77 -19.04 -3.67
N ALA A 49 -11.66 -18.14 -3.28
CA ALA A 49 -13.08 -18.45 -3.06
C ALA A 49 -13.84 -18.67 -4.38
N SER A 50 -13.52 -17.92 -5.44
CA SER A 50 -14.17 -18.00 -6.76
C SER A 50 -13.57 -19.04 -7.70
N GLY A 51 -12.39 -19.60 -7.35
CA GLY A 51 -11.63 -20.47 -8.25
C GLY A 51 -11.01 -19.76 -9.46
N GLY A 52 -10.99 -18.41 -9.43
CA GLY A 52 -10.46 -17.58 -10.50
C GLY A 52 -8.93 -17.41 -10.41
N LYS A 53 -8.33 -16.96 -11.52
CA LYS A 53 -6.90 -16.63 -11.53
C LYS A 53 -6.65 -15.29 -10.83
N ILE A 54 -5.69 -15.26 -9.91
CA ILE A 54 -5.34 -14.08 -9.13
C ILE A 54 -4.94 -12.91 -10.02
N SER A 55 -4.17 -13.18 -11.10
CA SER A 55 -3.74 -12.17 -12.07
C SER A 55 -4.92 -11.49 -12.79
N GLU A 56 -5.95 -12.24 -13.17
CA GLU A 56 -7.14 -11.71 -13.85
C GLU A 56 -7.97 -10.83 -12.90
N ILE A 57 -8.12 -11.27 -11.65
CA ILE A 57 -8.83 -10.51 -10.62
C ILE A 57 -8.09 -9.21 -10.31
N TRP A 58 -6.78 -9.24 -10.19
CA TRP A 58 -6.00 -8.03 -9.98
C TRP A 58 -6.07 -7.06 -11.14
N MET A 59 -6.06 -7.56 -12.39
CA MET A 59 -6.23 -6.69 -13.55
C MET A 59 -7.62 -6.04 -13.58
N SER A 60 -8.67 -6.75 -13.16
CA SER A 60 -10.02 -6.20 -13.13
C SER A 60 -10.19 -5.08 -12.10
N THR A 61 -9.40 -5.06 -11.03
CA THR A 61 -9.49 -4.01 -9.98
C THR A 61 -8.77 -2.71 -10.36
N ILE A 62 -7.90 -2.71 -11.38
CA ILE A 62 -7.16 -1.51 -11.81
C ILE A 62 -8.11 -0.44 -12.36
N GLY A 63 -9.12 -0.83 -13.14
CA GLY A 63 -10.10 0.11 -13.69
C GLY A 63 -10.88 0.86 -12.61
N PRO A 64 -11.56 0.18 -11.70
CA PRO A 64 -12.20 0.81 -10.54
C PRO A 64 -11.22 1.64 -9.69
N ALA A 65 -10.01 1.15 -9.44
CA ALA A 65 -9.01 1.88 -8.66
C ALA A 65 -8.67 3.24 -9.31
N PHE A 66 -8.53 3.27 -10.65
CA PHE A 66 -8.29 4.50 -11.38
C PHE A 66 -9.44 5.49 -11.28
N ILE A 67 -10.70 5.01 -11.40
CA ILE A 67 -11.88 5.86 -11.24
C ILE A 67 -11.94 6.49 -9.86
N PHE A 68 -11.71 5.70 -8.80
CA PHE A 68 -11.68 6.21 -7.42
C PHE A 68 -10.52 7.19 -7.21
N ALA A 69 -9.33 6.91 -7.76
CA ALA A 69 -8.18 7.81 -7.65
C ALA A 69 -8.46 9.18 -8.28
N VAL A 70 -9.06 9.18 -9.47
CA VAL A 70 -9.48 10.42 -10.15
C VAL A 70 -10.56 11.12 -9.34
N GLY A 71 -11.56 10.39 -8.82
CA GLY A 71 -12.61 10.96 -7.96
C GLY A 71 -12.04 11.64 -6.72
N TYR A 72 -11.13 10.98 -6.00
CA TYR A 72 -10.46 11.58 -4.84
C TYR A 72 -9.61 12.78 -5.22
N PHE A 73 -8.90 12.73 -6.35
CA PHE A 73 -8.13 13.88 -6.84
C PHE A 73 -9.03 15.07 -7.11
N VAL A 74 -10.15 14.88 -7.81
CA VAL A 74 -11.12 15.94 -8.12
C VAL A 74 -11.71 16.52 -6.85
N ILE A 75 -12.20 15.68 -5.93
CA ILE A 75 -12.77 16.14 -4.65
C ILE A 75 -11.74 16.92 -3.84
N ASN A 76 -10.49 16.42 -3.78
CA ASN A 76 -9.42 17.08 -3.06
C ASN A 76 -9.06 18.43 -3.69
N TYR A 77 -8.99 18.49 -5.02
CA TYR A 77 -8.72 19.72 -5.75
C TYR A 77 -9.74 20.85 -5.42
N PHE A 78 -11.05 20.53 -5.41
CA PHE A 78 -12.08 21.51 -5.04
C PHE A 78 -12.09 21.85 -3.54
N ARG A 79 -11.68 20.91 -2.69
CA ARG A 79 -11.63 21.16 -1.25
C ARG A 79 -10.41 21.94 -0.80
N ILE A 80 -9.27 21.77 -1.43
CA ILE A 80 -8.02 22.53 -1.13
C ILE A 80 -8.26 24.04 -1.26
N GLY A 81 -9.01 24.48 -2.26
CA GLY A 81 -9.31 25.90 -2.45
C GLY A 81 -10.09 26.55 -1.30
N ARG A 82 -10.74 25.76 -0.44
CA ARG A 82 -11.45 26.25 0.77
C ARG A 82 -10.56 26.38 1.99
N HIS A 83 -9.45 25.65 2.02
CA HIS A 83 -8.46 25.77 3.07
C HIS A 83 -7.38 26.72 2.58
N GLN A 84 -7.12 27.78 3.37
CA GLN A 84 -6.05 28.75 3.05
C GLN A 84 -4.67 28.10 3.28
N VAL A 85 -4.41 27.03 2.56
CA VAL A 85 -3.10 26.39 2.57
C VAL A 85 -2.16 27.31 1.81
N LYS A 86 -1.21 27.89 2.53
CA LYS A 86 -0.13 28.66 1.92
C LYS A 86 0.91 27.63 1.46
N PRO A 87 1.02 27.33 0.16
CA PRO A 87 2.11 26.47 -0.29
C PRO A 87 3.41 27.16 0.09
N GLU A 88 4.25 26.47 0.82
CA GLU A 88 5.61 26.92 1.08
C GLU A 88 6.27 27.14 -0.29
N LYS A 89 6.51 28.43 -0.62
CA LYS A 89 7.22 28.78 -1.86
C LYS A 89 8.67 28.35 -1.67
N VAL A 90 8.94 27.09 -1.92
CA VAL A 90 10.29 26.58 -2.02
C VAL A 90 10.88 27.20 -3.29
N ASN A 91 11.52 28.36 -3.13
CA ASN A 91 12.25 29.06 -4.19
C ASN A 91 13.56 28.32 -4.49
N MET A 92 13.47 27.06 -4.86
CA MET A 92 14.61 26.30 -5.40
C MET A 92 14.62 26.47 -6.92
N ALA A 93 15.79 26.72 -7.47
CA ALA A 93 15.98 26.71 -8.91
C ALA A 93 15.56 25.35 -9.49
N PHE A 94 14.95 25.35 -10.67
CA PHE A 94 14.44 24.12 -11.30
C PHE A 94 15.51 23.02 -11.41
N SER A 95 16.77 23.42 -11.64
CA SER A 95 17.91 22.49 -11.71
C SER A 95 18.22 21.83 -10.36
N GLU A 96 18.06 22.54 -9.25
CA GLU A 96 18.27 21.99 -7.90
C GLU A 96 17.14 21.02 -7.52
N LYS A 97 15.88 21.37 -7.87
CA LYS A 97 14.74 20.45 -7.71
C LYS A 97 14.93 19.16 -8.50
N ALA A 98 15.32 19.26 -9.77
CA ALA A 98 15.56 18.11 -10.63
C ALA A 98 16.70 17.23 -10.07
N ARG A 99 17.79 17.85 -9.60
CA ARG A 99 18.90 17.14 -8.97
C ARG A 99 18.50 16.45 -7.67
N GLN A 100 17.71 17.11 -6.83
CA GLN A 100 17.22 16.55 -5.57
C GLN A 100 16.26 15.39 -5.80
N ILE A 101 15.31 15.55 -6.75
CA ILE A 101 14.40 14.48 -7.17
C ILE A 101 15.21 13.29 -7.72
N GLY A 102 16.15 13.53 -8.63
CA GLY A 102 17.00 12.48 -9.20
C GLY A 102 17.77 11.71 -8.13
N LYS A 103 18.37 12.42 -7.17
CA LYS A 103 19.09 11.81 -6.06
C LYS A 103 18.16 11.01 -5.15
N SER A 104 17.00 11.55 -4.79
CA SER A 104 16.01 10.85 -3.95
C SER A 104 15.45 9.63 -4.65
N THR A 105 15.17 9.73 -5.95
CA THR A 105 14.71 8.60 -6.77
C THR A 105 15.76 7.49 -6.82
N PHE A 106 17.02 7.85 -7.02
CA PHE A 106 18.11 6.86 -7.04
C PHE A 106 18.20 6.07 -5.72
N TYR A 107 18.06 6.75 -4.58
CA TYR A 107 18.01 6.07 -3.27
C TYR A 107 16.71 5.25 -3.06
N ALA A 108 15.63 5.58 -3.75
CA ALA A 108 14.37 4.87 -3.67
C ALA A 108 14.28 3.66 -4.62
N ILE A 109 15.13 3.60 -5.67
CA ILE A 109 15.13 2.51 -6.67
C ILE A 109 15.10 1.12 -6.02
N PRO A 110 15.96 0.79 -5.04
CA PRO A 110 15.93 -0.55 -4.46
C PRO A 110 14.61 -0.89 -3.75
N ALA A 111 13.96 0.10 -3.14
CA ALA A 111 12.63 -0.10 -2.55
C ALA A 111 11.54 -0.26 -3.63
N LEU A 112 11.63 0.48 -4.74
CA LEU A 112 10.71 0.39 -5.87
C LEU A 112 10.88 -0.91 -6.67
N LEU A 113 12.05 -1.55 -6.62
CA LEU A 113 12.27 -2.85 -7.25
C LEU A 113 11.42 -3.95 -6.63
N MET A 114 11.07 -3.86 -5.34
CA MET A 114 10.26 -4.89 -4.67
C MET A 114 8.89 -5.12 -5.33
N PRO A 115 8.04 -4.08 -5.55
CA PRO A 115 6.82 -4.25 -6.33
C PRO A 115 7.06 -4.77 -7.75
N ILE A 116 8.11 -4.30 -8.42
CA ILE A 116 8.46 -4.72 -9.79
C ILE A 116 8.80 -6.21 -9.82
N ILE A 117 9.54 -6.72 -8.84
CA ILE A 117 9.86 -8.15 -8.70
C ILE A 117 8.58 -8.96 -8.53
N ILE A 118 7.68 -8.53 -7.64
CA ILE A 118 6.42 -9.23 -7.38
C ILE A 118 5.57 -9.29 -8.65
N TYR A 119 5.34 -8.14 -9.28
CA TYR A 119 4.52 -8.08 -10.50
C TYR A 119 5.16 -8.82 -11.67
N GLY A 120 6.46 -8.59 -11.89
CA GLY A 120 7.19 -9.24 -12.99
C GLY A 120 7.18 -10.75 -12.84
N ALA A 121 7.34 -11.29 -11.65
CA ALA A 121 7.31 -12.71 -11.38
C ALA A 121 5.91 -13.32 -11.61
N ILE A 122 4.86 -12.65 -11.14
CA ILE A 122 3.47 -13.17 -11.23
C ILE A 122 2.92 -13.01 -12.64
N TYR A 123 3.01 -11.83 -13.25
CA TYR A 123 2.47 -11.58 -14.60
C TYR A 123 3.33 -12.20 -15.70
N GLY A 124 4.62 -12.38 -15.47
CA GLY A 124 5.50 -13.13 -16.34
C GLY A 124 5.27 -14.64 -16.31
N GLY A 125 4.42 -15.14 -15.39
CA GLY A 125 4.14 -16.56 -15.25
C GLY A 125 5.29 -17.38 -14.66
N PHE A 126 6.32 -16.73 -14.10
CA PHE A 126 7.49 -17.40 -13.54
C PHE A 126 7.24 -17.98 -12.15
N CYS A 127 6.37 -17.35 -11.37
CA CYS A 127 6.11 -17.72 -9.98
C CYS A 127 4.63 -17.59 -9.63
N THR A 128 4.20 -18.44 -8.70
CA THR A 128 2.93 -18.24 -8.00
C THR A 128 3.00 -17.03 -7.06
N VAL A 129 1.86 -16.53 -6.60
CA VAL A 129 1.80 -15.40 -5.66
C VAL A 129 2.57 -15.68 -4.38
N THR A 130 2.52 -16.92 -3.88
CA THR A 130 3.22 -17.34 -2.67
C THR A 130 4.74 -17.34 -2.87
N GLU A 131 5.20 -17.86 -4.02
CA GLU A 131 6.63 -17.86 -4.37
C GLU A 131 7.16 -16.45 -4.61
N ALA A 132 6.40 -15.59 -5.29
CA ALA A 132 6.76 -14.18 -5.47
C ALA A 132 6.86 -13.45 -4.13
N GLY A 133 5.98 -13.78 -3.17
CA GLY A 133 6.07 -13.32 -1.79
C GLY A 133 7.36 -13.77 -1.09
N ALA A 134 7.74 -15.03 -1.23
CA ALA A 134 8.99 -15.57 -0.66
C ALA A 134 10.23 -14.89 -1.27
N VAL A 135 10.26 -14.73 -2.61
CA VAL A 135 11.35 -14.02 -3.31
C VAL A 135 11.48 -12.57 -2.82
N SER A 136 10.36 -11.86 -2.64
CA SER A 136 10.37 -10.49 -2.12
C SER A 136 10.87 -10.42 -0.68
N CYS A 137 10.56 -11.41 0.17
CA CYS A 137 11.10 -11.49 1.52
C CYS A 137 12.62 -11.66 1.51
N VAL A 138 13.15 -12.56 0.68
CA VAL A 138 14.60 -12.76 0.53
C VAL A 138 15.26 -11.47 0.04
N TYR A 139 14.69 -10.82 -0.99
CA TYR A 139 15.17 -9.53 -1.47
C TYR A 139 15.18 -8.47 -0.36
N GLY A 140 14.11 -8.35 0.41
CA GLY A 140 14.00 -7.41 1.52
C GLY A 140 15.06 -7.64 2.61
N ILE A 141 15.33 -8.89 2.96
CA ILE A 141 16.37 -9.27 3.94
C ILE A 141 17.76 -8.89 3.41
N LEU A 142 18.06 -9.22 2.15
CA LEU A 142 19.33 -8.88 1.51
C LEU A 142 19.51 -7.35 1.44
N TYR A 143 18.48 -6.63 1.04
CA TYR A 143 18.51 -5.17 0.98
C TYR A 143 18.74 -4.56 2.37
N PHE A 144 18.07 -5.05 3.41
CA PHE A 144 18.29 -4.62 4.79
C PHE A 144 19.72 -4.90 5.26
N ALA A 145 20.27 -6.06 4.93
CA ALA A 145 21.65 -6.43 5.27
C ALA A 145 22.66 -5.47 4.61
N VAL A 146 22.47 -5.18 3.32
CA VAL A 146 23.32 -4.22 2.57
C VAL A 146 23.24 -2.82 3.17
N LEU A 147 22.02 -2.33 3.46
CA LEU A 147 21.83 -1.02 4.10
C LEU A 147 22.50 -0.94 5.47
N LYS A 148 22.45 -2.02 6.25
CA LYS A 148 23.09 -2.08 7.58
C LYS A 148 24.61 -2.02 7.47
N ILE A 149 25.19 -2.60 6.44
CA ILE A 149 26.64 -2.55 6.18
C ILE A 149 27.06 -1.15 5.77
N ILE A 150 26.30 -0.51 4.86
CA ILE A 150 26.63 0.83 4.32
C ILE A 150 26.38 1.93 5.35
N ASN A 151 25.25 1.87 6.09
CA ASN A 151 24.78 2.92 7.00
C ASN A 151 24.85 2.49 8.48
N LYS A 152 26.00 2.08 8.96
CA LYS A 152 26.24 1.54 10.33
C LYS A 152 25.66 2.37 11.49
N LYS A 153 25.40 3.67 11.31
CA LYS A 153 24.97 4.59 12.39
C LYS A 153 23.49 5.00 12.38
N LYS A 154 22.72 4.71 11.32
CA LYS A 154 21.34 5.25 11.18
C LYS A 154 20.20 4.25 11.32
N ILE A 155 20.45 2.94 11.29
CA ILE A 155 19.40 1.95 11.34
C ILE A 155 19.24 1.45 12.78
N GLN A 156 18.35 2.10 13.53
CA GLN A 156 18.02 1.70 14.91
C GLN A 156 17.01 0.52 14.98
N ILE A 157 16.50 0.08 13.82
CA ILE A 157 15.52 -0.99 13.79
C ILE A 157 16.23 -2.34 13.76
N THR A 158 16.00 -3.14 14.78
CA THR A 158 16.53 -4.50 14.86
C THR A 158 15.71 -5.42 13.96
N PHE A 159 16.35 -6.35 13.25
CA PHE A 159 15.71 -7.36 12.40
C PHE A 159 14.54 -8.07 13.11
N TRP A 160 14.72 -8.50 14.36
CA TRP A 160 13.67 -9.11 15.18
C TRP A 160 12.45 -8.23 15.38
N ARG A 161 12.63 -6.92 15.48
CA ARG A 161 11.51 -5.97 15.58
C ARG A 161 10.73 -5.88 14.27
N CYS A 162 11.40 -5.94 13.14
CA CYS A 162 10.72 -6.02 11.84
C CYS A 162 9.91 -7.31 11.72
N CYS A 163 10.49 -8.45 12.10
CA CYS A 163 9.79 -9.74 12.10
C CYS A 163 8.58 -9.73 13.04
N ALA A 164 8.71 -9.18 14.24
CA ALA A 164 7.60 -9.07 15.20
C ALA A 164 6.45 -8.19 14.66
N ILE A 165 6.76 -7.05 14.05
CA ILE A 165 5.75 -6.17 13.44
C ILE A 165 5.07 -6.86 12.25
N ALA A 166 5.84 -7.52 11.40
CA ALA A 166 5.29 -8.29 10.27
C ALA A 166 4.39 -9.42 10.74
N GLY A 167 4.84 -10.19 11.74
CA GLY A 167 4.06 -11.28 12.34
C GLY A 167 2.76 -10.79 12.97
N ALA A 168 2.80 -9.72 13.75
CA ALA A 168 1.59 -9.12 14.34
C ALA A 168 0.60 -8.65 13.28
N SER A 169 1.08 -8.01 12.20
CA SER A 169 0.23 -7.57 11.09
C SER A 169 -0.40 -8.76 10.36
N THR A 170 0.37 -9.80 10.11
CA THR A 170 -0.12 -11.03 9.45
C THR A 170 -1.14 -11.76 10.32
N ALA A 171 -0.93 -11.82 11.65
CA ALA A 171 -1.86 -12.45 12.57
C ALA A 171 -3.24 -11.76 12.56
N VAL A 172 -3.27 -10.44 12.57
CA VAL A 172 -4.54 -9.67 12.50
C VAL A 172 -5.27 -9.96 11.19
N ILE A 173 -4.56 -9.95 10.05
CA ILE A 173 -5.14 -10.25 8.74
C ILE A 173 -5.65 -11.71 8.70
N GLY A 174 -4.88 -12.65 9.24
CA GLY A 174 -5.25 -14.07 9.32
C GLY A 174 -6.53 -14.29 10.13
N LEU A 175 -6.64 -13.65 11.31
CA LEU A 175 -7.85 -13.71 12.12
C LEU A 175 -9.07 -13.13 11.40
N LEU A 176 -8.93 -11.96 10.78
CA LEU A 176 -10.03 -11.35 10.02
C LEU A 176 -10.50 -12.25 8.87
N ASN A 177 -9.57 -12.88 8.16
CA ASN A 177 -9.91 -13.80 7.08
C ASN A 177 -10.61 -15.06 7.61
N ALA A 178 -10.15 -15.64 8.74
CA ALA A 178 -10.78 -16.78 9.35
C ALA A 178 -12.23 -16.50 9.76
N PHE A 179 -12.48 -15.39 10.46
CA PHE A 179 -13.82 -14.98 10.84
C PHE A 179 -14.70 -14.67 9.61
N SER A 180 -14.16 -14.01 8.60
CA SER A 180 -14.88 -13.71 7.36
C SER A 180 -15.27 -14.97 6.61
N ALA A 181 -14.40 -15.98 6.56
CA ALA A 181 -14.72 -17.28 5.93
C ALA A 181 -15.85 -18.02 6.66
N VAL A 182 -15.81 -18.03 8.01
CA VAL A 182 -16.88 -18.62 8.82
C VAL A 182 -18.20 -17.86 8.61
N ALA A 183 -18.17 -16.53 8.68
CA ALA A 183 -19.35 -15.70 8.44
C ALA A 183 -19.95 -15.94 7.05
N GLY A 184 -19.11 -15.99 6.01
CA GLY A 184 -19.55 -16.28 4.64
C GLY A 184 -20.22 -17.65 4.53
N LYS A 185 -19.66 -18.68 5.18
CA LYS A 185 -20.27 -20.01 5.19
C LYS A 185 -21.63 -20.05 5.91
N VAL A 186 -21.73 -19.35 7.04
CA VAL A 186 -23.01 -19.22 7.77
C VAL A 186 -24.05 -18.50 6.92
N MET A 187 -23.68 -17.40 6.25
CA MET A 187 -24.57 -16.66 5.36
C MET A 187 -25.09 -17.52 4.19
N THR A 188 -24.20 -18.33 3.62
CA THR A 188 -24.57 -19.27 2.55
C THR A 188 -25.53 -20.35 3.05
N LEU A 189 -25.25 -20.94 4.23
CA LEU A 189 -26.14 -21.95 4.84
C LEU A 189 -27.49 -21.37 5.27
N ALA A 190 -27.53 -20.12 5.69
CA ALA A 190 -28.76 -19.40 6.03
C ALA A 190 -29.59 -18.96 4.81
N GLY A 191 -29.12 -19.27 3.58
CA GLY A 191 -29.86 -18.93 2.35
C GLY A 191 -29.89 -17.43 2.02
N ILE A 192 -29.07 -16.62 2.68
CA ILE A 192 -29.05 -15.16 2.46
C ILE A 192 -28.62 -14.83 1.02
N SER A 193 -27.77 -15.65 0.43
CA SER A 193 -27.35 -15.49 -0.97
C SER A 193 -28.50 -15.63 -1.96
N SER A 194 -29.47 -16.55 -1.69
CA SER A 194 -30.63 -16.74 -2.54
C SER A 194 -31.73 -15.69 -2.33
N PHE A 195 -31.67 -14.97 -1.21
CA PHE A 195 -32.61 -13.86 -0.94
C PHE A 195 -32.13 -12.55 -1.60
N LEU A 196 -30.82 -12.41 -1.89
CA LEU A 196 -30.22 -11.23 -2.51
C LEU A 196 -30.08 -11.35 -4.05
N SER A 197 -30.25 -12.54 -4.61
CA SER A 197 -30.21 -12.79 -6.05
C SER A 197 -31.62 -12.72 -6.66
#